data_23964fc914c03a8a3e29194a13c38009
#
_entry.id   23964fc914c03a8a3e29194a13c38009
#
_cell.length_a   1.000
_cell.length_b   1.000
_cell.length_c   1.000
_cell.angle_alpha   90.00
_cell.angle_beta   90.00
_cell.angle_gamma   90.00
#
_symmetry.space_group_name_H-M   'P 1'
#
loop_
_entity.id
_entity.type
_entity.pdbx_description
1 polymer ?
#
loop_
_entity_poly.entity_id
_entity_poly.type
_entity_poly.pdbx_seq_one_letter_code
_entity_poly.pdbx_strand_id
1 'polypeptide(L)'
;MKANNSFSLTIPSKSNNEAFARAAVAAFVTQLDPTIEEINDVKTAVSEAVTNCIVHAYRDTIGKIYITAQLFADNTVCIRIRDAGCGIEDVKQAMEPLFTTGGGERAGLGFAVMQSFMDTIRVTSRVGKGTTVTLKKKISLRVKADA
;
A
#
# COMPACT_ATOMS: atom_id res chain seq x y z
N MET A 1 -9.98 17.65 -1.03
CA MET A 1 -10.86 17.24 0.08
C MET A 1 -10.01 17.01 1.32
N LYS A 2 -10.46 17.45 2.44
CA LYS A 2 -9.72 17.33 3.69
C LYS A 2 -10.03 15.97 4.36
N ALA A 3 -9.01 15.30 4.88
CA ALA A 3 -9.22 14.03 5.57
C ALA A 3 -10.00 14.24 6.87
N ASN A 4 -10.96 13.35 7.14
CA ASN A 4 -11.71 13.32 8.39
C ASN A 4 -10.91 12.71 9.53
N ASN A 5 -10.05 11.76 9.21
CA ASN A 5 -9.22 11.08 10.18
C ASN A 5 -7.96 10.58 9.49
N SER A 6 -6.88 10.44 10.24
CA SER A 6 -5.61 9.96 9.70
C SER A 6 -4.74 9.38 10.79
N PHE A 7 -3.81 8.52 10.40
CA PHE A 7 -2.73 8.09 11.27
C PHE A 7 -1.44 7.92 10.49
N SER A 8 -0.33 7.97 11.19
CA SER A 8 1.00 7.70 10.65
C SER A 8 1.69 6.64 11.48
N LEU A 9 2.42 5.77 10.81
CA LEU A 9 3.12 4.66 11.43
C LEU A 9 4.49 4.53 10.79
N THR A 10 5.52 4.37 11.60
CA THR A 10 6.88 4.13 11.10
C THR A 10 7.39 2.83 11.71
N ILE A 11 7.83 1.92 10.86
CA ILE A 11 8.30 0.59 11.27
C ILE A 11 9.61 0.24 10.57
N PRO A 12 10.47 -0.58 11.21
CA PRO A 12 11.61 -1.16 10.52
C PRO A 12 11.18 -2.14 9.43
N SER A 13 11.99 -2.28 8.40
CA SER A 13 11.72 -3.19 7.27
C SER A 13 11.99 -4.65 7.60
N LYS A 14 11.52 -5.11 8.74
CA LYS A 14 11.61 -6.51 9.17
C LYS A 14 10.41 -7.27 8.62
N SER A 15 10.64 -8.52 8.18
CA SER A 15 9.60 -9.33 7.56
C SER A 15 8.38 -9.54 8.45
N ASN A 16 8.55 -9.65 9.76
CA ASN A 16 7.44 -9.82 10.69
C ASN A 16 6.59 -8.55 10.86
N ASN A 17 7.06 -7.39 10.40
CA ASN A 17 6.29 -6.16 10.45
C ASN A 17 5.27 -6.01 9.31
N GLU A 18 5.34 -6.87 8.30
CA GLU A 18 4.34 -6.87 7.22
C GLU A 18 2.95 -7.15 7.78
N ALA A 19 2.81 -8.19 8.59
CA ALA A 19 1.53 -8.55 9.19
C ALA A 19 1.01 -7.45 10.11
N PHE A 20 1.89 -6.82 10.88
CA PHE A 20 1.52 -5.71 11.75
C PHE A 20 0.99 -4.51 10.95
N ALA A 21 1.70 -4.12 9.89
CA ALA A 21 1.28 -2.99 9.04
C ALA A 21 -0.08 -3.25 8.41
N ARG A 22 -0.26 -4.43 7.85
CA ARG A 22 -1.53 -4.86 7.26
C ARG A 22 -2.68 -4.80 8.27
N ALA A 23 -2.46 -5.32 9.47
CA ALA A 23 -3.47 -5.33 10.52
C ALA A 23 -3.79 -3.91 11.00
N ALA A 24 -2.80 -3.05 11.15
CA ALA A 24 -3.00 -1.67 11.60
C ALA A 24 -3.84 -0.88 10.60
N VAL A 25 -3.54 -0.99 9.30
CA VAL A 25 -4.31 -0.30 8.26
C VAL A 25 -5.72 -0.86 8.19
N ALA A 26 -5.87 -2.19 8.22
CA ALA A 26 -7.19 -2.82 8.19
C ALA A 26 -8.07 -2.37 9.35
N ALA A 27 -7.52 -2.34 10.56
CA ALA A 27 -8.25 -1.88 11.74
C ALA A 27 -8.73 -0.43 11.57
N PHE A 28 -7.89 0.42 11.00
CA PHE A 28 -8.24 1.83 10.76
C PHE A 28 -9.36 1.97 9.74
N VAL A 29 -9.31 1.19 8.66
CA VAL A 29 -10.29 1.23 7.57
C VAL A 29 -11.67 0.73 8.01
N THR A 30 -11.75 -0.07 9.07
CA THR A 30 -13.04 -0.54 9.59
C THR A 30 -13.98 0.60 9.98
N GLN A 31 -13.45 1.80 10.22
CA GLN A 31 -14.28 2.98 10.50
C GLN A 31 -15.20 3.35 9.33
N LEU A 32 -14.90 2.92 8.11
CA LEU A 32 -15.72 3.14 6.92
C LEU A 32 -16.74 2.03 6.68
N ASP A 33 -16.82 1.07 7.57
CA ASP A 33 -17.72 -0.09 7.48
C ASP A 33 -17.59 -0.84 6.14
N PRO A 34 -16.38 -1.32 5.80
CA PRO A 34 -16.17 -2.03 4.54
C PRO A 34 -16.80 -3.42 4.56
N THR A 35 -17.05 -3.96 3.38
CA THR A 35 -17.36 -5.39 3.24
C THR A 35 -16.09 -6.20 3.55
N ILE A 36 -16.28 -7.50 3.80
CA ILE A 36 -15.14 -8.41 4.01
C ILE A 36 -14.25 -8.43 2.78
N GLU A 37 -14.84 -8.42 1.58
CA GLU A 37 -14.07 -8.36 0.33
C GLU A 37 -13.25 -7.08 0.24
N GLU A 38 -13.84 -5.93 0.53
CA GLU A 38 -13.15 -4.65 0.49
C GLU A 38 -11.98 -4.59 1.48
N ILE A 39 -12.18 -5.06 2.70
CA ILE A 39 -11.11 -5.04 3.68
C ILE A 39 -9.98 -6.01 3.32
N ASN A 40 -10.31 -7.16 2.73
CA ASN A 40 -9.30 -8.10 2.25
C ASN A 40 -8.51 -7.53 1.06
N ASP A 41 -9.17 -6.79 0.18
CA ASP A 41 -8.51 -6.11 -0.93
C ASP A 41 -7.48 -5.09 -0.42
N VAL A 42 -7.86 -4.29 0.57
CA VAL A 42 -6.97 -3.32 1.20
C VAL A 42 -5.78 -4.03 1.87
N LYS A 43 -6.06 -5.08 2.63
CA LYS A 43 -5.02 -5.85 3.32
C LYS A 43 -4.00 -6.42 2.32
N THR A 44 -4.49 -6.97 1.22
CA THR A 44 -3.63 -7.57 0.18
C THR A 44 -2.75 -6.50 -0.46
N ALA A 45 -3.32 -5.35 -0.81
CA ALA A 45 -2.57 -4.27 -1.43
C ALA A 45 -1.50 -3.71 -0.49
N VAL A 46 -1.83 -3.50 0.78
CA VAL A 46 -0.87 -3.02 1.78
C VAL A 46 0.25 -4.04 1.99
N SER A 47 -0.10 -5.31 2.07
CA SER A 47 0.86 -6.40 2.22
C SER A 47 1.89 -6.40 1.08
N GLU A 48 1.43 -6.26 -0.15
CA GLU A 48 2.31 -6.21 -1.33
C GLU A 48 3.22 -4.98 -1.31
N ALA A 49 2.69 -3.82 -0.95
CA ALA A 49 3.47 -2.59 -0.89
C ALA A 49 4.55 -2.66 0.20
N VAL A 50 4.21 -3.18 1.37
CA VAL A 50 5.18 -3.35 2.47
C VAL A 50 6.24 -4.39 2.11
N THR A 51 5.83 -5.50 1.49
CA THR A 51 6.76 -6.54 1.03
C THR A 51 7.77 -5.96 0.03
N ASN A 52 7.32 -5.09 -0.88
CA ASN A 52 8.23 -4.43 -1.82
C ASN A 52 9.27 -3.59 -1.09
N CYS A 53 8.91 -2.91 -0.01
CA CYS A 53 9.87 -2.16 0.79
C CYS A 53 10.91 -3.10 1.44
N ILE A 54 10.45 -4.21 2.00
CA ILE A 54 11.31 -5.15 2.72
C ILE A 54 12.25 -5.88 1.76
N VAL A 55 11.72 -6.39 0.66
CA VAL A 55 12.47 -7.30 -0.24
C VAL A 55 13.27 -6.52 -1.27
N HIS A 56 12.70 -5.46 -1.84
CA HIS A 56 13.30 -4.76 -2.98
C HIS A 56 13.97 -3.44 -2.63
N ALA A 57 13.36 -2.62 -1.78
CA ALA A 57 13.92 -1.33 -1.43
C ALA A 57 15.11 -1.44 -0.48
N TYR A 58 15.01 -2.29 0.52
CA TYR A 58 16.03 -2.51 1.55
C TYR A 58 16.57 -3.94 1.47
N ARG A 59 17.26 -4.26 0.38
CA ARG A 59 17.68 -5.64 0.07
C ARG A 59 18.56 -6.29 1.13
N ASP A 60 19.61 -5.57 1.56
CA ASP A 60 20.63 -6.11 2.45
C ASP A 60 20.74 -5.33 3.75
N THR A 61 19.72 -4.53 4.06
CA THR A 61 19.74 -3.65 5.21
C THR A 61 18.33 -3.51 5.76
N ILE A 62 18.23 -2.95 6.95
CA ILE A 62 16.95 -2.61 7.56
C ILE A 62 16.80 -1.10 7.55
N GLY A 63 15.79 -0.62 6.88
CA GLY A 63 15.44 0.79 6.84
C GLY A 63 14.07 1.03 7.45
N LYS A 64 13.57 2.25 7.29
CA LYS A 64 12.26 2.64 7.81
C LYS A 64 11.21 2.61 6.73
N ILE A 65 10.05 2.10 7.07
CA ILE A 65 8.86 2.14 6.22
C ILE A 65 7.88 3.10 6.88
N TYR A 66 7.44 4.11 6.12
CA TYR A 66 6.54 5.16 6.60
C TYR A 66 5.17 4.92 5.98
N ILE A 67 4.17 4.71 6.82
CA ILE A 67 2.80 4.43 6.38
C ILE A 67 1.90 5.53 6.92
N THR A 68 1.11 6.11 6.03
CA THR A 68 0.10 7.10 6.39
C THR A 68 -1.22 6.64 5.80
N ALA A 69 -2.29 6.67 6.58
CA ALA A 69 -3.62 6.36 6.11
C ALA A 69 -4.55 7.51 6.43
N GLN A 70 -5.46 7.83 5.50
CA GLN A 70 -6.40 8.93 5.63
C GLN A 70 -7.78 8.46 5.21
N LEU A 71 -8.79 8.88 5.97
CA LEU A 71 -10.20 8.62 5.66
C LEU A 71 -10.88 9.93 5.27
N PHE A 72 -11.69 9.88 4.22
CA PHE A 72 -12.38 11.05 3.68
C PHE A 72 -13.89 10.92 3.81
N ALA A 73 -14.58 12.06 3.78
CA ALA A 73 -16.04 12.12 3.97
C ALA A 73 -16.82 11.34 2.90
N ASP A 74 -16.23 11.18 1.70
CA ASP A 74 -16.87 10.43 0.62
C ASP A 74 -16.59 8.92 0.70
N ASN A 75 -16.13 8.45 1.84
CA ASN A 75 -15.80 7.05 2.10
C ASN A 75 -14.57 6.54 1.34
N THR A 76 -13.70 7.42 0.90
CA THR A 76 -12.42 7.04 0.30
C THR A 76 -11.37 6.85 1.39
N VAL A 77 -10.58 5.79 1.25
CA VAL A 77 -9.34 5.60 2.01
C VAL A 77 -8.15 5.86 1.09
N CYS A 78 -7.18 6.61 1.60
CA CYS A 78 -5.91 6.85 0.92
C CYS A 78 -4.79 6.34 1.81
N ILE A 79 -3.98 5.43 1.29
CA ILE A 79 -2.86 4.83 2.02
C ILE A 79 -1.58 5.14 1.27
N ARG A 80 -0.63 5.73 1.96
CA ARG A 80 0.69 6.03 1.39
C ARG A 80 1.74 5.23 2.12
N ILE A 81 2.56 4.51 1.35
CA ILE A 81 3.63 3.67 1.88
C ILE A 81 4.93 4.14 1.22
N ARG A 82 5.84 4.67 2.04
CA ARG A 82 7.08 5.27 1.57
C ARG A 82 8.27 4.56 2.18
N ASP A 83 9.29 4.35 1.36
CA ASP A 83 10.61 3.93 1.81
C ASP A 83 11.68 4.92 1.36
N ALA A 84 12.86 4.81 1.95
CA ALA A 84 14.04 5.56 1.58
C ALA A 84 15.13 4.60 1.06
N GLY A 85 14.71 3.58 0.33
CA GLY A 85 15.59 2.54 -0.19
C GLY A 85 16.23 2.88 -1.52
N CYS A 86 16.54 1.85 -2.30
CA CYS A 86 17.30 2.03 -3.55
C CYS A 86 16.52 2.73 -4.67
N GLY A 87 15.21 2.79 -4.57
CA GLY A 87 14.38 3.36 -5.63
C GLY A 87 14.21 2.42 -6.82
N ILE A 88 13.40 2.86 -7.77
CA ILE A 88 13.07 2.13 -9.00
C ILE A 88 13.50 2.99 -10.17
N GLU A 89 14.34 2.46 -11.05
CA GLU A 89 14.87 3.20 -12.20
C GLU A 89 13.77 3.53 -13.20
N ASP A 90 12.96 2.55 -13.57
CA ASP A 90 11.87 2.70 -14.53
C ASP A 90 10.56 2.22 -13.89
N VAL A 91 9.83 3.15 -13.29
CA VAL A 91 8.57 2.86 -12.60
C VAL A 91 7.53 2.29 -13.55
N LYS A 92 7.42 2.86 -14.74
CA LYS A 92 6.44 2.41 -15.73
C LYS A 92 6.67 0.94 -16.10
N GLN A 93 7.92 0.57 -16.34
CA GLN A 93 8.30 -0.80 -16.67
C GLN A 93 8.09 -1.73 -15.46
N ALA A 94 8.44 -1.28 -14.26
CA ALA A 94 8.28 -2.07 -13.04
C ALA A 94 6.81 -2.37 -12.74
N MET A 95 5.89 -1.53 -13.19
CA MET A 95 4.45 -1.73 -12.99
C MET A 95 3.81 -2.63 -14.06
N GLU A 96 4.51 -2.94 -15.14
CA GLU A 96 3.99 -3.84 -16.16
C GLU A 96 3.87 -5.25 -15.60
N PRO A 97 2.69 -5.91 -15.78
CA PRO A 97 2.55 -7.31 -15.39
C PRO A 97 3.56 -8.17 -16.14
N LEU A 98 4.12 -9.17 -15.48
CA LEU A 98 5.05 -10.14 -16.07
C LEU A 98 6.42 -9.54 -16.45
N PHE A 99 6.71 -8.31 -16.02
CA PHE A 99 8.06 -7.78 -16.18
C PHE A 99 9.03 -8.57 -15.31
N THR A 100 10.02 -9.18 -15.94
CA THR A 100 11.01 -9.99 -15.25
C THR A 100 12.43 -9.54 -15.56
N THR A 101 13.16 -9.12 -14.53
CA THR A 101 14.61 -8.93 -14.58
C THR A 101 15.16 -9.41 -13.25
N GLY A 102 15.94 -10.45 -13.26
CA GLY A 102 16.59 -10.94 -12.04
C GLY A 102 15.66 -10.99 -10.82
N GLY A 103 15.75 -10.01 -9.95
CA GLY A 103 14.88 -9.88 -8.78
C GLY A 103 13.60 -9.09 -9.02
N GLY A 104 13.36 -8.59 -10.23
CA GLY A 104 12.24 -7.70 -10.54
C GLY A 104 10.89 -8.38 -10.70
N GLU A 105 10.87 -9.69 -10.91
CA GLU A 105 9.64 -10.45 -11.14
C GLU A 105 8.59 -10.21 -10.07
N ARG A 106 9.00 -10.33 -8.81
CA ARG A 106 8.08 -10.22 -7.69
C ARG A 106 7.54 -8.81 -7.54
N ALA A 107 8.35 -7.78 -7.81
CA ALA A 107 7.91 -6.40 -7.74
C ALA A 107 6.83 -6.12 -8.79
N GLY A 108 6.99 -6.62 -10.01
CA GLY A 108 5.99 -6.49 -11.06
C GLY A 108 4.67 -7.14 -10.71
N LEU A 109 4.71 -8.33 -10.13
CA LEU A 109 3.51 -9.02 -9.66
C LEU A 109 2.84 -8.26 -8.52
N GLY A 110 3.62 -7.71 -7.60
CA GLY A 110 3.08 -6.93 -6.47
C GLY A 110 2.29 -5.71 -6.93
N PHE A 111 2.81 -4.96 -7.90
CA PHE A 111 2.09 -3.81 -8.44
C PHE A 111 0.84 -4.22 -9.20
N ALA A 112 0.87 -5.32 -9.94
CA ALA A 112 -0.32 -5.84 -10.61
C ALA A 112 -1.41 -6.22 -9.61
N VAL A 113 -1.04 -6.85 -8.50
CA VAL A 113 -1.97 -7.19 -7.41
C VAL A 113 -2.58 -5.92 -6.82
N MET A 114 -1.76 -4.91 -6.51
CA MET A 114 -2.26 -3.65 -5.99
C MET A 114 -3.26 -2.99 -6.95
N GLN A 115 -2.97 -2.99 -8.25
CA GLN A 115 -3.86 -2.44 -9.26
C GLN A 115 -5.18 -3.20 -9.35
N SER A 116 -5.16 -4.51 -9.12
CA SER A 116 -6.37 -5.34 -9.17
C SER A 116 -7.33 -5.06 -8.03
N PHE A 117 -6.81 -4.68 -6.85
CA PHE A 117 -7.62 -4.57 -5.64
C PHE A 117 -7.90 -3.14 -5.19
N MET A 118 -7.16 -2.16 -5.68
CA MET A 118 -7.37 -0.76 -5.35
C MET A 118 -7.98 -0.02 -6.54
N ASP A 119 -8.68 1.07 -6.28
CA ASP A 119 -9.27 1.86 -7.36
C ASP A 119 -8.20 2.60 -8.14
N THR A 120 -7.23 3.18 -7.45
CA THR A 120 -6.08 3.82 -8.08
C THR A 120 -4.81 3.49 -7.32
N ILE A 121 -3.73 3.40 -8.06
CA ILE A 121 -2.39 3.26 -7.51
C ILE A 121 -1.47 4.25 -8.22
N ARG A 122 -0.65 4.93 -7.44
CA ARG A 122 0.36 5.85 -7.95
C ARG A 122 1.69 5.49 -7.32
N VAL A 123 2.70 5.33 -8.16
CA VAL A 123 4.06 5.04 -7.70
C VAL A 123 4.98 6.15 -8.17
N THR A 124 5.69 6.77 -7.22
CA THR A 124 6.74 7.72 -7.52
C THR A 124 8.03 7.21 -6.91
N SER A 125 9.11 7.32 -7.64
CA SER A 125 10.39 6.78 -7.19
C SER A 125 11.54 7.58 -7.77
N ARG A 126 12.64 7.57 -7.03
CA ARG A 126 13.90 8.18 -7.46
C ARG A 126 15.04 7.28 -6.99
N VAL A 127 15.88 6.87 -7.92
CA VAL A 127 17.04 6.01 -7.63
C VAL A 127 17.89 6.64 -6.53
N GLY A 128 18.23 5.86 -5.54
CA GLY A 128 19.02 6.30 -4.39
C GLY A 128 18.26 7.12 -3.34
N LYS A 129 16.98 7.42 -3.58
CA LYS A 129 16.16 8.23 -2.65
C LYS A 129 14.99 7.46 -2.07
N GLY A 130 14.44 6.52 -2.81
CA GLY A 130 13.34 5.68 -2.35
C GLY A 130 12.11 5.75 -3.22
N THR A 131 11.04 5.14 -2.72
CA THR A 131 9.79 4.95 -3.45
C THR A 131 8.61 5.31 -2.56
N THR A 132 7.59 5.93 -3.16
CA THR A 132 6.30 6.17 -2.50
C THR A 132 5.21 5.53 -3.33
N VAL A 133 4.40 4.68 -2.70
CA VAL A 133 3.22 4.07 -3.29
C VAL A 133 2.00 4.70 -2.62
N THR A 134 1.08 5.23 -3.42
CA THR A 134 -0.18 5.79 -2.95
C THR A 134 -1.31 4.94 -3.47
N LEU A 135 -2.11 4.40 -2.55
CA LEU A 135 -3.23 3.50 -2.84
C LEU A 135 -4.51 4.19 -2.43
N LYS A 136 -5.50 4.20 -3.31
CA LYS A 136 -6.82 4.77 -2.99
C LYS A 136 -7.91 3.78 -3.32
N LYS A 137 -8.90 3.71 -2.45
CA LYS A 137 -10.08 2.89 -2.65
C LYS A 137 -11.28 3.56 -2.03
N LYS A 138 -12.37 3.61 -2.79
CA LYS A 138 -13.64 4.07 -2.26
C LYS A 138 -14.38 2.86 -1.69
N ILE A 139 -14.68 2.92 -0.40
CA ILE A 139 -15.44 1.88 0.28
C ILE A 139 -16.91 2.12 0.00
N SER A 140 -17.64 1.07 -0.33
CA SER A 140 -19.05 1.19 -0.66
C SER A 140 -19.85 1.72 0.53
N LEU A 141 -20.77 2.64 0.22
CA LEU A 141 -21.73 3.11 1.23
C LEU A 141 -22.78 2.04 1.41
N ARG A 142 -22.92 1.54 2.63
CA ARG A 142 -23.99 0.60 2.94
C ARG A 142 -25.25 1.36 3.27
N VAL A 143 -26.32 1.00 2.60
CA VAL A 143 -27.65 1.42 3.04
C VAL A 143 -27.91 0.64 4.31
N LYS A 144 -28.03 1.34 5.46
CA LYS A 144 -28.47 0.69 6.69
C LYS A 144 -29.83 0.11 6.42
N ALA A 145 -29.98 -1.20 6.59
CA ALA A 145 -31.29 -1.81 6.55
C ALA A 145 -32.16 -1.05 7.54
N ASP A 146 -33.28 -0.54 7.09
CA ASP A 146 -34.23 0.09 7.97
C ASP A 146 -34.63 -0.90 9.02
N ALA A 147 -34.21 -0.60 10.20
CA ALA A 147 -34.62 -1.40 11.32
C ALA A 147 -36.08 -1.14 11.60
#